data_2dd0cd95ea3abe8896df8c4796117ebb
#
_entry.id   2dd0cd95ea3abe8896df8c4796117ebb
#
_cell.length_a   1.000
_cell.length_b   1.000
_cell.length_c   1.000
_cell.angle_alpha   90.00
_cell.angle_beta   90.00
_cell.angle_gamma   90.00
#
_symmetry.space_group_name_H-M   'P 1'
#
loop_
_entity.id
_entity.type
_entity.pdbx_description
1 polymer ?
#
loop_
_entity_poly.entity_id
_entity_poly.type
_entity_poly.pdbx_seq_one_letter_code
_entity_poly.pdbx_strand_id
1 'polypeptide(L)'
;PWNRTDGPGVSLAVSIDGTTVSRQVGMADLEQGRPIDDGTVFHAASLSKQFTAFAILLLERDGRLSIEDPLARHLPEAAHLGPITLRQLLNHTSGLREQGSLLAAAGWRREDLVTDQQVLQMLLAQRRGNFPPGTAYQYSNSGYSLLAEVVRRVSGQSLQAFCQQRIFDPLGMRRTRFQDSLAALLPGRAQSYGPTASGHVRMPLNYAVAGPTGLKTTAEDLLRWAHNFTQPVVGDAALMARMREQGQVAGLAPGFYALGQERHPYRGLDTWSHGGRDAGFRSFLLRIPAADFAVAVLSNAAEVDAAALAYGVADRVLADHPQWQPATRAKSRPSRRQLRAYAGDYELFPALIFSITTDGRQLYFHTGQGSEPTALPAPSATEFELDPSSNLALVFEADDSKPASALGYRIGLNGTLTAPRIQLQPFQPDPQRWPELTGRYDSAELQTSYWLQIDAGQLVARHPRRPPIRLRPYQADTFAGSDGALQKVVFQRDAAGEVTGLRLDCPLAEGIEFVRNEP
;
A
#
# COMPACT_ATOMS: atom_id res chain seq x y z
N PRO A 1 -1.76 -5.66 -25.31
CA PRO A 1 -1.78 -4.21 -25.07
C PRO A 1 -0.38 -3.64 -24.83
N TRP A 2 0.58 -4.43 -24.32
CA TRP A 2 1.92 -3.98 -23.90
C TRP A 2 3.02 -4.16 -24.96
N ASN A 3 2.68 -4.53 -26.18
CA ASN A 3 3.63 -4.68 -27.28
C ASN A 3 3.81 -3.37 -28.08
N ARG A 4 3.63 -2.22 -27.43
CA ARG A 4 3.85 -0.90 -28.04
C ARG A 4 5.30 -0.48 -27.85
N THR A 5 5.89 0.07 -28.88
CA THR A 5 7.28 0.57 -28.89
C THR A 5 7.36 2.08 -28.68
N ASP A 6 6.20 2.77 -28.62
CA ASP A 6 6.06 4.24 -28.56
C ASP A 6 5.50 4.76 -27.23
N GLY A 7 5.26 3.88 -26.25
CA GLY A 7 4.77 4.22 -24.92
C GLY A 7 5.67 3.69 -23.80
N PRO A 8 5.37 4.02 -22.53
CA PRO A 8 6.06 3.39 -21.41
C PRO A 8 5.82 1.87 -21.43
N GLY A 9 6.61 1.09 -20.69
CA GLY A 9 6.57 -0.34 -20.89
C GLY A 9 7.01 -1.18 -19.71
N VAL A 10 7.54 -2.36 -20.02
CA VAL A 10 7.81 -3.43 -19.05
C VAL A 10 9.17 -4.06 -19.31
N SER A 11 9.90 -4.36 -18.24
CA SER A 11 11.00 -5.33 -18.21
C SER A 11 10.55 -6.54 -17.39
N LEU A 12 10.65 -7.73 -17.99
CA LEU A 12 10.26 -9.00 -17.39
C LEU A 12 11.41 -9.98 -17.48
N ALA A 13 11.69 -10.68 -16.38
CA ALA A 13 12.64 -11.79 -16.34
C ALA A 13 12.01 -12.99 -15.63
N VAL A 14 12.25 -14.18 -16.18
CA VAL A 14 11.72 -15.47 -15.69
C VAL A 14 12.87 -16.41 -15.47
N SER A 15 12.83 -17.16 -14.37
CA SER A 15 13.70 -18.28 -14.11
C SER A 15 12.89 -19.54 -13.88
N ILE A 16 13.26 -20.63 -14.53
CA ILE A 16 12.72 -21.96 -14.32
C ILE A 16 13.85 -22.97 -14.51
N ASP A 17 13.98 -23.94 -13.59
CA ASP A 17 14.99 -24.99 -13.62
C ASP A 17 16.41 -24.44 -13.90
N GLY A 18 16.76 -23.32 -13.26
CA GLY A 18 18.06 -22.65 -13.42
C GLY A 18 18.24 -21.87 -14.72
N THR A 19 17.30 -21.94 -15.67
CA THR A 19 17.34 -21.18 -16.94
C THR A 19 16.64 -19.84 -16.78
N THR A 20 17.31 -18.75 -17.18
CA THR A 20 16.75 -17.40 -17.13
C THR A 20 16.50 -16.85 -18.54
N VAL A 21 15.31 -16.28 -18.75
CA VAL A 21 14.91 -15.58 -19.97
C VAL A 21 14.37 -14.21 -19.59
N SER A 22 14.74 -13.17 -20.35
CA SER A 22 14.21 -11.81 -20.13
C SER A 22 13.58 -11.24 -21.40
N ARG A 23 12.64 -10.30 -21.21
CA ARG A 23 11.98 -9.57 -22.29
C ARG A 23 11.70 -8.14 -21.86
N GLN A 24 12.03 -7.20 -22.75
CA GLN A 24 11.83 -5.77 -22.58
C GLN A 24 10.96 -5.22 -23.70
N VAL A 25 10.02 -4.34 -23.36
CA VAL A 25 9.11 -3.70 -24.32
C VAL A 25 8.82 -2.26 -23.88
N GLY A 26 8.74 -1.34 -24.82
CA GLY A 26 8.40 0.06 -24.59
C GLY A 26 9.60 0.95 -24.28
N MET A 27 9.31 2.18 -23.87
CA MET A 27 10.30 3.23 -23.62
C MET A 27 10.57 3.44 -22.12
N ALA A 28 11.83 3.51 -21.77
CA ALA A 28 12.30 3.90 -20.43
C ALA A 28 12.16 5.41 -20.21
N ASP A 29 12.28 6.19 -21.26
CA ASP A 29 12.14 7.65 -21.26
C ASP A 29 11.49 8.09 -22.57
N LEU A 30 10.27 8.63 -22.48
CA LEU A 30 9.50 9.09 -23.66
C LEU A 30 10.05 10.40 -24.22
N GLU A 31 10.61 11.26 -23.36
CA GLU A 31 11.12 12.56 -23.78
C GLU A 31 12.41 12.42 -24.58
N GLN A 32 13.24 11.43 -24.22
CA GLN A 32 14.50 11.14 -24.88
C GLN A 32 14.40 10.03 -25.94
N GLY A 33 13.24 9.39 -26.09
CA GLY A 33 13.07 8.25 -27.00
C GLY A 33 13.95 7.05 -26.63
N ARG A 34 14.28 6.88 -25.34
CA ARG A 34 15.16 5.80 -24.89
C ARG A 34 14.37 4.53 -24.61
N PRO A 35 14.64 3.42 -25.33
CA PRO A 35 13.93 2.17 -25.11
C PRO A 35 14.30 1.53 -23.75
N ILE A 36 13.44 0.64 -23.29
CA ILE A 36 13.75 -0.26 -22.17
C ILE A 36 14.68 -1.36 -22.69
N ASP A 37 15.78 -1.57 -21.97
CA ASP A 37 16.75 -2.64 -22.18
C ASP A 37 16.95 -3.44 -20.88
N ASP A 38 17.80 -4.47 -20.91
CA ASP A 38 18.15 -5.31 -19.76
C ASP A 38 18.89 -4.53 -18.66
N GLY A 39 19.55 -3.43 -19.03
CA GLY A 39 20.25 -2.51 -18.12
C GLY A 39 19.34 -1.42 -17.54
N THR A 40 18.10 -1.31 -17.95
CA THR A 40 17.20 -0.26 -17.48
C THR A 40 16.85 -0.45 -16.01
N VAL A 41 17.09 0.59 -15.22
CA VAL A 41 16.88 0.57 -13.75
C VAL A 41 15.52 1.19 -13.43
N PHE A 42 14.67 0.40 -12.76
CA PHE A 42 13.35 0.82 -12.32
C PHE A 42 13.30 1.08 -10.82
N HIS A 43 12.38 1.92 -10.40
CA HIS A 43 11.97 1.99 -9.01
C HIS A 43 11.07 0.80 -8.68
N ALA A 44 11.52 -0.02 -7.72
CA ALA A 44 10.82 -1.25 -7.36
C ALA A 44 9.79 -1.08 -6.22
N ALA A 45 9.63 0.15 -5.74
CA ALA A 45 8.67 0.50 -4.69
C ALA A 45 8.73 -0.49 -3.49
N SER A 46 7.61 -1.08 -3.08
CA SER A 46 7.53 -1.92 -1.88
C SER A 46 8.28 -3.25 -1.93
N LEU A 47 8.85 -3.67 -3.07
CA LEU A 47 9.84 -4.76 -3.08
C LEU A 47 11.05 -4.45 -2.19
N SER A 48 11.31 -3.16 -1.92
CA SER A 48 12.29 -2.67 -0.95
C SER A 48 12.21 -3.37 0.41
N LYS A 49 10.99 -3.68 0.85
CA LYS A 49 10.73 -4.25 2.17
C LYS A 49 11.41 -5.59 2.40
N GLN A 50 11.56 -6.42 1.36
CA GLN A 50 12.27 -7.69 1.47
C GLN A 50 13.73 -7.47 1.90
N PHE A 51 14.39 -6.48 1.32
CA PHE A 51 15.80 -6.17 1.61
C PHE A 51 15.96 -5.49 2.97
N THR A 52 15.03 -4.63 3.35
CA THR A 52 15.01 -4.02 4.69
C THR A 52 14.80 -5.08 5.77
N ALA A 53 13.86 -6.00 5.58
CA ALA A 53 13.63 -7.11 6.50
C ALA A 53 14.86 -8.02 6.59
N PHE A 54 15.47 -8.34 5.45
CA PHE A 54 16.66 -9.15 5.42
C PHE A 54 17.86 -8.48 6.09
N ALA A 55 18.02 -7.15 5.97
CA ALA A 55 19.03 -6.39 6.68
C ALA A 55 18.87 -6.49 8.21
N ILE A 56 17.64 -6.42 8.71
CA ILE A 56 17.33 -6.63 10.15
C ILE A 56 17.72 -8.05 10.56
N LEU A 57 17.36 -9.07 9.78
CA LEU A 57 17.70 -10.46 10.10
C LEU A 57 19.22 -10.73 10.03
N LEU A 58 19.96 -10.06 9.16
CA LEU A 58 21.42 -10.13 9.15
C LEU A 58 22.02 -9.56 10.43
N LEU A 59 21.47 -8.45 10.95
CA LEU A 59 21.89 -7.87 12.23
C LEU A 59 21.50 -8.78 13.42
N GLU A 60 20.34 -9.45 13.36
CA GLU A 60 19.96 -10.45 14.36
C GLU A 60 20.92 -11.64 14.35
N ARG A 61 21.26 -12.19 13.19
CA ARG A 61 22.24 -13.26 13.04
C ARG A 61 23.61 -12.87 13.57
N ASP A 62 24.01 -11.61 13.37
CA ASP A 62 25.27 -11.07 13.89
C ASP A 62 25.21 -10.79 15.42
N GLY A 63 24.09 -11.11 16.10
CA GLY A 63 23.91 -10.93 17.55
C GLY A 63 23.77 -9.47 18.00
N ARG A 64 23.48 -8.55 17.06
CA ARG A 64 23.43 -7.11 17.34
C ARG A 64 22.06 -6.59 17.74
N LEU A 65 21.01 -7.33 17.48
CA LEU A 65 19.62 -7.10 17.86
C LEU A 65 18.85 -8.42 17.89
N SER A 66 17.62 -8.39 18.40
CA SER A 66 16.60 -9.43 18.18
C SER A 66 15.36 -8.79 17.56
N ILE A 67 14.68 -9.49 16.65
CA ILE A 67 13.39 -8.98 16.15
C ILE A 67 12.32 -8.93 17.23
N GLU A 68 12.52 -9.60 18.38
CA GLU A 68 11.66 -9.48 19.57
C GLU A 68 12.00 -8.26 20.44
N ASP A 69 13.11 -7.56 20.16
CA ASP A 69 13.44 -6.34 20.90
C ASP A 69 12.32 -5.30 20.74
N PRO A 70 11.98 -4.58 21.82
CA PRO A 70 11.13 -3.42 21.69
C PRO A 70 11.85 -2.32 20.87
N LEU A 71 11.09 -1.61 20.03
CA LEU A 71 11.61 -0.51 19.21
C LEU A 71 12.39 0.51 20.06
N ALA A 72 11.88 0.83 21.25
CA ALA A 72 12.47 1.78 22.18
C ALA A 72 13.91 1.41 22.62
N ARG A 73 14.32 0.15 22.50
CA ARG A 73 15.70 -0.28 22.78
C ARG A 73 16.69 0.33 21.77
N HIS A 74 16.27 0.50 20.53
CA HIS A 74 17.08 0.98 19.41
C HIS A 74 16.79 2.44 19.05
N LEU A 75 15.56 2.90 19.32
CA LEU A 75 15.09 4.28 19.20
C LEU A 75 14.42 4.73 20.49
N PRO A 76 15.15 5.16 21.52
CA PRO A 76 14.58 5.55 22.81
C PRO A 76 13.52 6.66 22.71
N GLU A 77 13.67 7.57 21.76
CA GLU A 77 12.73 8.64 21.44
C GLU A 77 11.37 8.13 20.93
N ALA A 78 11.27 6.88 20.51
CA ALA A 78 10.01 6.24 20.10
C ALA A 78 9.29 5.50 21.24
N ALA A 79 9.80 5.57 22.50
CA ALA A 79 9.23 4.83 23.64
C ALA A 79 7.75 5.17 23.91
N HIS A 80 7.34 6.40 23.65
CA HIS A 80 5.97 6.87 23.83
C HIS A 80 4.97 6.29 22.81
N LEU A 81 5.44 5.68 21.72
CA LEU A 81 4.58 4.99 20.73
C LEU A 81 4.05 3.64 21.25
N GLY A 82 4.50 3.20 22.42
CA GLY A 82 4.08 1.96 23.09
C GLY A 82 5.06 0.81 22.92
N PRO A 83 4.72 -0.39 23.41
CA PRO A 83 5.60 -1.56 23.45
C PRO A 83 5.64 -2.29 22.10
N ILE A 84 6.00 -1.56 21.03
CA ILE A 84 6.12 -2.09 19.68
C ILE A 84 7.43 -2.88 19.56
N THR A 85 7.39 -4.11 19.06
CA THR A 85 8.59 -4.90 18.74
C THR A 85 9.01 -4.72 17.28
N LEU A 86 10.28 -5.04 16.95
CA LEU A 86 10.75 -5.02 15.56
C LEU A 86 9.98 -6.03 14.71
N ARG A 87 9.59 -7.19 15.25
CA ARG A 87 8.72 -8.16 14.58
C ARG A 87 7.39 -7.55 14.17
N GLN A 88 6.76 -6.76 15.03
CA GLN A 88 5.48 -6.12 14.73
C GLN A 88 5.60 -5.04 13.66
N LEU A 89 6.76 -4.40 13.52
CA LEU A 89 7.05 -3.52 12.38
C LEU A 89 7.21 -4.31 11.08
N LEU A 90 7.95 -5.43 11.12
CA LEU A 90 8.23 -6.29 9.97
C LEU A 90 6.97 -6.91 9.37
N ASN A 91 6.00 -7.31 10.18
CA ASN A 91 4.79 -8.02 9.76
C ASN A 91 3.52 -7.16 9.79
N HIS A 92 3.65 -5.83 9.92
CA HIS A 92 2.54 -4.89 9.86
C HIS A 92 1.47 -5.03 10.95
N THR A 93 1.88 -5.43 12.16
CA THR A 93 0.98 -5.53 13.33
C THR A 93 1.29 -4.51 14.42
N SER A 94 2.10 -3.49 14.12
CA SER A 94 2.52 -2.47 15.09
C SER A 94 1.42 -1.46 15.46
N GLY A 95 0.39 -1.30 14.63
CA GLY A 95 -0.63 -0.26 14.80
C GLY A 95 -0.18 1.15 14.44
N LEU A 96 1.04 1.34 13.94
CA LEU A 96 1.51 2.67 13.53
C LEU A 96 0.67 3.24 12.39
N ARG A 97 0.34 4.52 12.49
CA ARG A 97 -0.30 5.29 11.42
C ARG A 97 0.58 5.36 10.18
N GLU A 98 -0.05 5.35 8.99
CA GLU A 98 0.64 5.33 7.70
C GLU A 98 1.25 6.70 7.36
N GLN A 99 2.56 6.72 7.12
CA GLN A 99 3.31 7.95 6.86
C GLN A 99 2.81 8.74 5.65
N GLY A 100 2.37 8.07 4.58
CA GLY A 100 1.84 8.73 3.40
C GLY A 100 0.56 9.52 3.70
N SER A 101 -0.31 8.97 4.54
CA SER A 101 -1.52 9.65 5.01
C SER A 101 -1.22 10.80 5.96
N LEU A 102 -0.25 10.61 6.87
CA LEU A 102 0.22 11.68 7.76
C LEU A 102 0.83 12.85 6.98
N LEU A 103 1.68 12.57 5.98
CA LEU A 103 2.25 13.58 5.08
C LEU A 103 1.14 14.32 4.34
N ALA A 104 0.17 13.61 3.77
CA ALA A 104 -0.94 14.23 3.06
C ALA A 104 -1.76 15.14 4.00
N ALA A 105 -2.10 14.66 5.21
CA ALA A 105 -2.82 15.43 6.23
C ALA A 105 -2.01 16.64 6.73
N ALA A 106 -0.66 16.53 6.77
CA ALA A 106 0.23 17.66 7.06
C ALA A 106 0.39 18.64 5.89
N GLY A 107 -0.35 18.47 4.80
CA GLY A 107 -0.35 19.35 3.64
C GLY A 107 0.73 19.07 2.60
N TRP A 108 1.53 17.98 2.74
CA TRP A 108 2.51 17.61 1.73
C TRP A 108 1.83 17.13 0.45
N ARG A 109 2.40 17.49 -0.69
CA ARG A 109 1.93 17.12 -2.02
C ARG A 109 2.85 16.05 -2.61
N ARG A 110 2.42 15.39 -3.66
CA ARG A 110 3.23 14.39 -4.38
C ARG A 110 4.46 15.00 -5.07
N GLU A 111 4.39 16.29 -5.39
CA GLU A 111 5.48 17.05 -6.02
C GLU A 111 6.54 17.52 -5.02
N ASP A 112 6.21 17.55 -3.73
CA ASP A 112 7.13 18.00 -2.68
C ASP A 112 8.23 16.96 -2.44
N LEU A 113 9.45 17.45 -2.22
CA LEU A 113 10.56 16.59 -1.81
C LEU A 113 10.36 16.12 -0.37
N VAL A 114 10.35 14.82 -0.16
CA VAL A 114 10.27 14.19 1.16
C VAL A 114 11.50 13.35 1.43
N THR A 115 12.12 13.55 2.60
CA THR A 115 13.34 12.87 3.06
C THR A 115 13.08 11.92 4.22
N ASP A 116 13.98 10.95 4.44
CA ASP A 116 13.94 10.04 5.60
C ASP A 116 13.83 10.81 6.93
N GLN A 117 14.57 11.91 7.09
CA GLN A 117 14.55 12.69 8.32
C GLN A 117 13.18 13.33 8.58
N GLN A 118 12.53 13.87 7.56
CA GLN A 118 11.19 14.45 7.69
C GLN A 118 10.15 13.41 8.05
N VAL A 119 10.23 12.22 7.44
CA VAL A 119 9.36 11.10 7.79
C VAL A 119 9.62 10.65 9.23
N LEU A 120 10.87 10.48 9.63
CA LEU A 120 11.22 10.09 11.01
C LEU A 120 10.68 11.09 12.04
N GLN A 121 10.90 12.39 11.82
CA GLN A 121 10.38 13.44 12.71
C GLN A 121 8.86 13.38 12.84
N MET A 122 8.15 13.19 11.72
CA MET A 122 6.69 13.06 11.73
C MET A 122 6.22 11.82 12.49
N LEU A 123 6.89 10.68 12.30
CA LEU A 123 6.54 9.45 13.02
C LEU A 123 6.78 9.55 14.52
N LEU A 124 7.88 10.20 14.93
CA LEU A 124 8.20 10.43 16.34
C LEU A 124 7.31 11.49 17.00
N ALA A 125 6.63 12.33 16.24
CA ALA A 125 5.66 13.29 16.75
C ALA A 125 4.28 12.66 17.04
N GLN A 126 4.00 11.45 16.56
CA GLN A 126 2.73 10.77 16.76
C GLN A 126 2.50 10.42 18.22
N ARG A 127 1.27 10.63 18.72
CA ARG A 127 0.92 10.37 20.13
C ARG A 127 0.27 9.02 20.35
N ARG A 128 -0.29 8.43 19.30
CA ARG A 128 -0.97 7.12 19.32
C ARG A 128 -0.93 6.44 17.96
N GLY A 129 -1.16 5.14 17.95
CA GLY A 129 -1.40 4.35 16.74
C GLY A 129 -2.90 4.24 16.40
N ASN A 130 -3.21 3.49 15.33
CA ASN A 130 -4.58 3.15 14.93
C ASN A 130 -5.18 2.06 15.85
N PHE A 131 -4.34 1.16 16.37
CA PHE A 131 -4.72 0.07 17.27
C PHE A 131 -3.52 -0.35 18.15
N PRO A 132 -3.77 -1.06 19.27
CA PRO A 132 -2.69 -1.57 20.11
C PRO A 132 -1.79 -2.57 19.36
N PRO A 133 -0.46 -2.55 19.57
CA PRO A 133 0.47 -3.46 18.92
C PRO A 133 0.08 -4.93 19.08
N GLY A 134 0.10 -5.70 17.98
CA GLY A 134 -0.21 -7.13 17.96
C GLY A 134 -1.70 -7.48 17.91
N THR A 135 -2.63 -6.51 17.91
CA THR A 135 -4.07 -6.78 17.95
C THR A 135 -4.75 -6.81 16.58
N ALA A 136 -4.13 -6.25 15.55
CA ALA A 136 -4.64 -6.24 14.19
C ALA A 136 -3.49 -6.21 13.17
N TYR A 137 -3.84 -6.48 11.92
CA TYR A 137 -2.96 -6.29 10.75
C TYR A 137 -3.37 -5.02 10.00
N GLN A 138 -2.40 -4.16 9.74
CA GLN A 138 -2.57 -3.02 8.84
C GLN A 138 -1.24 -2.70 8.16
N TYR A 139 -1.19 -2.86 6.84
CA TYR A 139 0.00 -2.54 6.06
C TYR A 139 0.46 -1.10 6.32
N SER A 140 1.74 -0.92 6.67
CA SER A 140 2.30 0.38 7.01
C SER A 140 3.73 0.55 6.51
N ASN A 141 3.96 1.62 5.73
CA ASN A 141 5.31 2.02 5.35
C ASN A 141 6.09 2.59 6.54
N SER A 142 5.40 3.19 7.51
CA SER A 142 5.98 3.79 8.73
C SER A 142 6.87 2.81 9.49
N GLY A 143 6.41 1.55 9.62
CA GLY A 143 7.19 0.51 10.27
C GLY A 143 8.53 0.26 9.58
N TYR A 144 8.53 0.23 8.26
CA TYR A 144 9.75 -0.02 7.46
C TYR A 144 10.68 1.19 7.37
N SER A 145 10.17 2.42 7.50
CA SER A 145 11.00 3.61 7.70
C SER A 145 11.73 3.56 9.06
N LEU A 146 11.03 3.16 10.13
CA LEU A 146 11.66 2.96 11.44
C LEU A 146 12.67 1.80 11.44
N LEU A 147 12.39 0.68 10.72
CA LEU A 147 13.36 -0.41 10.57
C LEU A 147 14.64 0.03 9.84
N ALA A 148 14.53 0.88 8.82
CA ALA A 148 15.69 1.45 8.15
C ALA A 148 16.53 2.31 9.10
N GLU A 149 15.89 3.09 9.97
CA GLU A 149 16.57 3.85 11.02
C GLU A 149 17.21 2.92 12.06
N VAL A 150 16.56 1.81 12.46
CA VAL A 150 17.16 0.78 13.33
C VAL A 150 18.43 0.20 12.68
N VAL A 151 18.41 -0.14 11.38
CA VAL A 151 19.60 -0.58 10.66
C VAL A 151 20.71 0.46 10.77
N ARG A 152 20.40 1.74 10.56
CA ARG A 152 21.36 2.83 10.66
C ARG A 152 21.98 2.95 12.05
N ARG A 153 21.15 2.91 13.10
CA ARG A 153 21.60 3.02 14.51
C ARG A 153 22.47 1.84 14.93
N VAL A 154 22.03 0.63 14.60
CA VAL A 154 22.69 -0.60 15.02
C VAL A 154 23.96 -0.85 14.21
N SER A 155 23.96 -0.60 12.90
CA SER A 155 25.12 -0.85 12.04
C SER A 155 26.13 0.29 11.99
N GLY A 156 25.68 1.53 12.23
CA GLY A 156 26.45 2.74 11.97
C GLY A 156 26.50 3.15 10.49
N GLN A 157 25.73 2.47 9.63
CA GLN A 157 25.70 2.68 8.17
C GLN A 157 24.29 3.04 7.73
N SER A 158 24.13 3.82 6.64
CA SER A 158 22.83 3.97 6.01
C SER A 158 22.32 2.61 5.50
N LEU A 159 20.97 2.46 5.37
CA LEU A 159 20.40 1.23 4.78
C LEU A 159 21.01 0.95 3.40
N GLN A 160 21.25 2.00 2.58
CA GLN A 160 21.92 1.89 1.29
C GLN A 160 23.29 1.24 1.43
N ALA A 161 24.16 1.79 2.28
CA ALA A 161 25.52 1.29 2.45
C ALA A 161 25.53 -0.15 3.01
N PHE A 162 24.69 -0.42 4.00
CA PHE A 162 24.55 -1.75 4.59
C PHE A 162 24.09 -2.79 3.57
N CYS A 163 23.01 -2.52 2.83
CA CYS A 163 22.50 -3.46 1.83
C CYS A 163 23.47 -3.61 0.65
N GLN A 164 24.16 -2.54 0.24
CA GLN A 164 25.15 -2.64 -0.82
C GLN A 164 26.26 -3.64 -0.45
N GLN A 165 26.86 -3.46 0.72
CA GLN A 165 27.97 -4.27 1.18
C GLN A 165 27.56 -5.71 1.53
N ARG A 166 26.41 -5.88 2.19
CA ARG A 166 26.03 -7.15 2.82
C ARG A 166 25.10 -8.01 1.95
N ILE A 167 24.44 -7.41 0.93
CA ILE A 167 23.43 -8.09 0.12
C ILE A 167 23.75 -7.96 -1.37
N PHE A 168 23.81 -6.73 -1.90
CA PHE A 168 23.82 -6.52 -3.35
C PHE A 168 25.14 -6.94 -3.98
N ASP A 169 26.28 -6.53 -3.42
CA ASP A 169 27.61 -6.89 -3.95
C ASP A 169 27.86 -8.39 -3.90
N PRO A 170 27.62 -9.11 -2.77
CA PRO A 170 27.79 -10.55 -2.72
C PRO A 170 26.87 -11.33 -3.67
N LEU A 171 25.64 -10.85 -3.92
CA LEU A 171 24.70 -11.45 -4.87
C LEU A 171 24.97 -11.07 -6.33
N GLY A 172 25.93 -10.18 -6.58
CA GLY A 172 26.21 -9.67 -7.93
C GLY A 172 25.09 -8.81 -8.51
N MET A 173 24.26 -8.20 -7.65
CA MET A 173 23.15 -7.30 -8.04
C MET A 173 23.69 -5.90 -8.37
N ARG A 174 24.46 -5.80 -9.45
CA ARG A 174 25.31 -4.65 -9.78
C ARG A 174 24.54 -3.38 -10.15
N ARG A 175 23.27 -3.51 -10.49
CA ARG A 175 22.38 -2.40 -10.88
C ARG A 175 21.32 -2.12 -9.82
N THR A 176 21.48 -2.73 -8.63
CA THR A 176 20.56 -2.58 -7.50
C THR A 176 21.15 -1.70 -6.42
N ARG A 177 20.35 -0.77 -5.94
CA ARG A 177 20.69 0.08 -4.79
C ARG A 177 19.46 0.71 -4.16
N PHE A 178 19.53 1.07 -2.90
CA PHE A 178 18.59 2.03 -2.34
C PHE A 178 18.97 3.45 -2.79
N GLN A 179 18.00 4.27 -3.08
CA GLN A 179 18.19 5.69 -3.34
C GLN A 179 17.76 6.48 -2.11
N ASP A 180 18.71 6.90 -1.28
CA ASP A 180 18.54 7.74 -0.09
C ASP A 180 18.85 9.23 -0.38
N SER A 181 19.24 9.55 -1.61
CA SER A 181 19.46 10.91 -2.08
C SER A 181 18.99 11.09 -3.52
N LEU A 182 18.18 12.13 -3.77
CA LEU A 182 17.77 12.49 -5.14
C LEU A 182 18.89 13.10 -5.97
N ALA A 183 19.94 13.60 -5.33
CA ALA A 183 21.14 14.11 -6.02
C ALA A 183 22.04 13.01 -6.56
N ALA A 184 21.87 11.75 -6.10
CA ALA A 184 22.67 10.64 -6.58
C ALA A 184 22.37 10.32 -8.05
N LEU A 185 23.44 10.23 -8.87
CA LEU A 185 23.30 9.83 -10.27
C LEU A 185 22.96 8.34 -10.36
N LEU A 186 21.99 8.03 -11.19
CA LEU A 186 21.50 6.67 -11.47
C LEU A 186 21.49 6.46 -12.99
N PRO A 187 22.59 6.00 -13.59
CA PRO A 187 22.62 5.68 -15.00
C PRO A 187 21.57 4.65 -15.39
N GLY A 188 20.93 4.82 -16.54
CA GLY A 188 19.91 3.90 -17.04
C GLY A 188 18.56 3.97 -16.35
N ARG A 189 18.31 4.94 -15.44
CA ARG A 189 17.03 5.05 -14.73
C ARG A 189 15.85 5.33 -15.68
N ALA A 190 14.77 4.54 -15.56
CA ALA A 190 13.50 4.82 -16.22
C ALA A 190 12.79 6.03 -15.58
N GLN A 191 12.04 6.78 -16.39
CA GLN A 191 11.02 7.72 -15.93
C GLN A 191 9.67 7.02 -15.82
N SER A 192 8.76 7.49 -14.96
CA SER A 192 7.45 6.86 -14.80
C SER A 192 6.32 7.74 -15.33
N TYR A 193 5.28 7.09 -15.84
CA TYR A 193 4.21 7.72 -16.60
C TYR A 193 2.84 7.22 -16.16
N GLY A 194 1.84 8.09 -16.28
CA GLY A 194 0.43 7.77 -16.13
C GLY A 194 -0.33 8.06 -17.42
N PRO A 195 -1.44 7.36 -17.70
CA PRO A 195 -2.25 7.58 -18.88
C PRO A 195 -3.04 8.88 -18.78
N THR A 196 -3.27 9.51 -19.95
CA THR A 196 -4.20 10.63 -20.12
C THR A 196 -5.07 10.35 -21.34
N ALA A 197 -6.10 11.16 -21.56
CA ALA A 197 -6.94 11.03 -22.74
C ALA A 197 -6.17 11.21 -24.07
N SER A 198 -5.05 11.97 -24.05
CA SER A 198 -4.23 12.29 -25.22
C SER A 198 -2.88 11.56 -25.27
N GLY A 199 -2.60 10.62 -24.35
CA GLY A 199 -1.33 9.89 -24.28
C GLY A 199 -0.87 9.66 -22.86
N HIS A 200 0.34 10.12 -22.50
CA HIS A 200 0.93 9.90 -21.19
C HIS A 200 1.39 11.21 -20.55
N VAL A 201 1.35 11.27 -19.24
CA VAL A 201 1.93 12.34 -18.41
C VAL A 201 3.03 11.76 -17.53
N ARG A 202 4.10 12.50 -17.36
CA ARG A 202 5.17 12.12 -16.42
C ARG A 202 4.66 12.16 -14.99
N MET A 203 4.95 11.13 -14.22
CA MET A 203 4.66 11.04 -12.79
C MET A 203 5.98 11.07 -12.01
N PRO A 204 6.46 12.24 -11.59
CA PRO A 204 7.76 12.37 -10.92
C PRO A 204 7.73 11.66 -9.56
N LEU A 205 8.86 11.05 -9.21
CA LEU A 205 9.10 10.46 -7.91
C LEU A 205 10.08 11.37 -7.15
N ASN A 206 9.55 12.27 -6.31
CA ASN A 206 10.32 13.21 -5.50
C ASN A 206 10.47 12.74 -4.04
N TYR A 207 10.44 11.44 -3.82
CA TYR A 207 10.43 10.81 -2.53
C TYR A 207 11.74 10.05 -2.32
N ALA A 208 12.61 10.58 -1.43
CA ALA A 208 13.91 10.00 -1.10
C ALA A 208 13.82 9.35 0.29
N VAL A 209 13.04 8.27 0.40
CA VAL A 209 12.88 7.50 1.62
C VAL A 209 13.28 6.06 1.36
N ALA A 210 14.28 5.60 2.10
CA ALA A 210 14.77 4.24 2.04
C ALA A 210 14.15 3.37 3.14
N GLY A 211 13.83 2.13 2.81
CA GLY A 211 13.23 1.17 3.74
C GLY A 211 11.92 0.60 3.23
N PRO A 212 10.80 1.29 3.35
CA PRO A 212 9.52 0.85 2.78
C PRO A 212 9.50 0.87 1.25
N THR A 213 10.33 1.73 0.67
CA THR A 213 10.51 2.03 -0.76
C THR A 213 11.96 2.43 -1.01
N GLY A 214 12.26 3.00 -2.17
CA GLY A 214 13.59 3.55 -2.48
C GLY A 214 14.50 2.60 -3.25
N LEU A 215 14.18 1.30 -3.35
CA LEU A 215 14.96 0.34 -4.13
C LEU A 215 14.89 0.68 -5.63
N LYS A 216 16.05 0.75 -6.27
CA LYS A 216 16.25 0.84 -7.71
C LYS A 216 16.92 -0.44 -8.17
N THR A 217 16.39 -1.08 -9.22
CA THR A 217 16.86 -2.41 -9.62
C THR A 217 16.48 -2.75 -11.06
N THR A 218 16.97 -3.88 -11.56
CA THR A 218 16.57 -4.51 -12.83
C THR A 218 15.81 -5.81 -12.56
N ALA A 219 15.08 -6.32 -13.54
CA ALA A 219 14.36 -7.59 -13.42
C ALA A 219 15.32 -8.77 -13.18
N GLU A 220 16.49 -8.76 -13.81
CA GLU A 220 17.52 -9.80 -13.62
C GLU A 220 18.11 -9.80 -12.22
N ASP A 221 18.42 -8.63 -11.66
CA ASP A 221 18.93 -8.53 -10.30
C ASP A 221 17.88 -9.06 -9.29
N LEU A 222 16.60 -8.82 -9.53
CA LEU A 222 15.53 -9.41 -8.71
C LEU A 222 15.49 -10.94 -8.80
N LEU A 223 15.83 -11.54 -9.95
CA LEU A 223 15.96 -13.01 -10.04
C LEU A 223 17.18 -13.52 -9.25
N ARG A 224 18.31 -12.78 -9.21
CA ARG A 224 19.46 -13.12 -8.34
C ARG A 224 19.02 -13.15 -6.87
N TRP A 225 18.22 -12.18 -6.45
CA TRP A 225 17.60 -12.17 -5.13
C TRP A 225 16.64 -13.36 -4.93
N ALA A 226 15.80 -13.67 -5.91
CA ALA A 226 14.88 -14.80 -5.84
C ALA A 226 15.62 -16.13 -5.66
N HIS A 227 16.72 -16.35 -6.38
CA HIS A 227 17.56 -17.55 -6.28
C HIS A 227 18.23 -17.69 -4.90
N ASN A 228 18.53 -16.58 -4.22
CA ASN A 228 19.10 -16.64 -2.88
C ASN A 228 18.17 -17.36 -1.86
N PHE A 229 16.88 -17.48 -2.13
CA PHE A 229 15.95 -18.23 -1.27
C PHE A 229 16.02 -19.74 -1.45
N THR A 230 16.53 -20.23 -2.56
CA THR A 230 16.72 -21.67 -2.84
C THR A 230 18.17 -22.11 -2.72
N GLN A 231 19.10 -21.24 -3.11
CA GLN A 231 20.55 -21.45 -3.05
C GLN A 231 21.20 -20.23 -2.37
N PRO A 232 21.21 -20.17 -1.03
CA PRO A 232 21.70 -19.01 -0.30
C PRO A 232 23.18 -18.75 -0.55
N VAL A 233 23.49 -17.60 -1.15
CA VAL A 233 24.83 -17.02 -1.25
C VAL A 233 25.05 -16.04 -0.09
N VAL A 234 23.99 -15.33 0.29
CA VAL A 234 23.96 -14.43 1.45
C VAL A 234 22.95 -14.99 2.46
N GLY A 235 23.39 -15.14 3.69
CA GLY A 235 22.62 -15.84 4.70
C GLY A 235 22.81 -17.34 4.62
N ASP A 236 21.81 -18.09 5.08
CA ASP A 236 21.75 -19.54 5.08
C ASP A 236 20.30 -20.00 5.00
N ALA A 237 20.06 -21.31 4.95
CA ALA A 237 18.72 -21.90 4.88
C ALA A 237 17.84 -21.49 6.09
N ALA A 238 18.42 -21.34 7.29
CA ALA A 238 17.69 -20.93 8.48
C ALA A 238 17.21 -19.49 8.35
N LEU A 239 18.07 -18.58 7.84
CA LEU A 239 17.68 -17.19 7.60
C LEU A 239 16.60 -17.07 6.52
N MET A 240 16.68 -17.89 5.46
CA MET A 240 15.64 -17.95 4.44
C MET A 240 14.30 -18.47 4.99
N ALA A 241 14.34 -19.43 5.92
CA ALA A 241 13.15 -19.90 6.63
C ALA A 241 12.56 -18.77 7.51
N ARG A 242 13.41 -18.04 8.22
CA ARG A 242 13.02 -16.84 9.01
C ARG A 242 12.27 -15.82 8.17
N MET A 243 12.74 -15.50 6.96
CA MET A 243 12.06 -14.59 6.02
C MET A 243 10.63 -15.03 5.69
N ARG A 244 10.30 -16.31 5.87
CA ARG A 244 8.96 -16.87 5.59
C ARG A 244 8.06 -16.96 6.83
N GLU A 245 8.52 -16.53 8.00
CA GLU A 245 7.71 -16.50 9.21
C GLU A 245 6.56 -15.50 9.06
N GLN A 246 5.35 -16.02 9.06
CA GLN A 246 4.14 -15.22 8.92
C GLN A 246 3.83 -14.46 10.20
N GLY A 247 3.30 -13.24 10.05
CA GLY A 247 2.82 -12.44 11.17
C GLY A 247 1.64 -13.11 11.87
N GLN A 248 1.55 -12.91 13.17
CA GLN A 248 0.45 -13.39 14.01
C GLN A 248 -0.28 -12.21 14.64
N VAL A 249 -1.59 -12.30 14.65
CA VAL A 249 -2.47 -11.41 15.40
C VAL A 249 -3.11 -12.24 16.51
N ALA A 250 -3.16 -11.71 17.72
CA ALA A 250 -3.69 -12.42 18.87
C ALA A 250 -5.11 -12.94 18.62
N GLY A 251 -5.32 -14.24 18.82
CA GLY A 251 -6.62 -14.90 18.63
C GLY A 251 -7.01 -15.20 17.18
N LEU A 252 -6.15 -14.92 16.19
CA LEU A 252 -6.39 -15.23 14.79
C LEU A 252 -5.37 -16.24 14.25
N ALA A 253 -5.71 -16.91 13.15
CA ALA A 253 -4.75 -17.73 12.41
C ALA A 253 -3.59 -16.87 11.88
N PRO A 254 -2.39 -17.45 11.61
CA PRO A 254 -1.29 -16.73 11.00
C PRO A 254 -1.74 -15.99 9.74
N GLY A 255 -1.35 -14.73 9.63
CA GLY A 255 -1.67 -13.89 8.48
C GLY A 255 -0.91 -14.33 7.23
N PHE A 256 -1.27 -13.80 6.09
CA PHE A 256 -0.60 -14.09 4.82
C PHE A 256 0.75 -13.35 4.65
N TYR A 257 1.00 -12.30 5.45
CA TYR A 257 2.22 -11.48 5.36
C TYR A 257 3.32 -12.04 6.27
N ALA A 258 4.48 -12.25 5.68
CA ALA A 258 5.72 -12.62 6.37
C ALA A 258 6.66 -11.41 6.48
N LEU A 259 7.97 -11.64 6.52
CA LEU A 259 8.94 -10.54 6.65
C LEU A 259 9.25 -9.94 5.26
N GLY A 260 8.49 -8.91 4.88
CA GLY A 260 8.63 -8.22 3.59
C GLY A 260 8.10 -8.98 2.38
N GLN A 261 7.29 -10.00 2.56
CA GLN A 261 6.69 -10.80 1.48
C GLN A 261 5.35 -11.41 1.90
N GLU A 262 4.56 -11.79 0.91
CA GLU A 262 3.24 -12.37 1.05
C GLU A 262 3.26 -13.84 0.64
N ARG A 263 2.50 -14.67 1.34
CA ARG A 263 2.25 -16.07 0.98
C ARG A 263 0.81 -16.23 0.52
N HIS A 264 0.63 -16.70 -0.70
CA HIS A 264 -0.69 -17.03 -1.23
C HIS A 264 -0.65 -18.39 -1.92
N PRO A 265 -1.62 -19.29 -1.68
CA PRO A 265 -1.77 -20.47 -2.50
C PRO A 265 -2.29 -20.06 -3.90
N TYR A 266 -1.68 -20.57 -4.96
CA TYR A 266 -2.10 -20.34 -6.33
C TYR A 266 -1.97 -21.61 -7.15
N ARG A 267 -3.05 -22.05 -7.80
CA ARG A 267 -3.09 -23.26 -8.63
C ARG A 267 -2.57 -24.52 -7.93
N GLY A 268 -2.83 -24.66 -6.62
CA GLY A 268 -2.39 -25.82 -5.83
C GLY A 268 -0.97 -25.72 -5.29
N LEU A 269 -0.23 -24.67 -5.61
CA LEU A 269 1.14 -24.44 -5.13
C LEU A 269 1.21 -23.23 -4.20
N ASP A 270 2.10 -23.29 -3.21
CA ASP A 270 2.44 -22.14 -2.38
C ASP A 270 3.26 -21.13 -3.19
N THR A 271 2.83 -19.87 -3.20
CA THR A 271 3.57 -18.78 -3.80
C THR A 271 4.06 -17.80 -2.75
N TRP A 272 5.21 -17.22 -3.02
CA TRP A 272 5.81 -16.14 -2.25
C TRP A 272 6.01 -14.94 -3.15
N SER A 273 5.40 -13.82 -2.81
CA SER A 273 5.41 -12.66 -3.68
C SER A 273 5.45 -11.36 -2.89
N HIS A 274 5.73 -10.29 -3.57
CA HIS A 274 5.41 -8.93 -3.14
C HIS A 274 5.25 -8.04 -4.36
N GLY A 275 4.28 -7.14 -4.28
CA GLY A 275 4.06 -6.10 -5.28
C GLY A 275 4.69 -4.77 -4.88
N GLY A 276 4.84 -3.88 -5.86
CA GLY A 276 5.27 -2.50 -5.62
C GLY A 276 4.49 -1.51 -6.48
N ARG A 277 4.07 -0.41 -5.86
CA ARG A 277 3.33 0.67 -6.52
C ARG A 277 3.77 2.01 -5.95
N ASP A 278 4.35 2.86 -6.81
CA ASP A 278 4.78 4.20 -6.40
C ASP A 278 4.91 5.08 -7.65
N ALA A 279 4.34 6.29 -7.62
CA ALA A 279 4.16 7.11 -8.81
C ALA A 279 3.58 6.28 -9.99
N GLY A 280 4.19 6.31 -11.17
CA GLY A 280 3.84 5.46 -12.31
C GLY A 280 4.53 4.09 -12.32
N PHE A 281 5.40 3.78 -11.37
CA PHE A 281 6.08 2.49 -11.32
C PHE A 281 5.19 1.38 -10.77
N ARG A 282 5.32 0.20 -11.38
CA ARG A 282 4.68 -1.06 -10.94
C ARG A 282 5.73 -2.15 -10.94
N SER A 283 5.78 -2.93 -9.89
CA SER A 283 6.71 -4.05 -9.77
C SER A 283 6.02 -5.26 -9.15
N PHE A 284 6.50 -6.44 -9.49
CA PHE A 284 6.08 -7.68 -8.85
C PHE A 284 7.19 -8.71 -8.92
N LEU A 285 7.46 -9.38 -7.80
CA LEU A 285 8.31 -10.55 -7.73
C LEU A 285 7.49 -11.71 -7.22
N LEU A 286 7.40 -12.79 -8.03
CA LEU A 286 6.71 -14.03 -7.70
C LEU A 286 7.73 -15.16 -7.67
N ARG A 287 7.65 -16.01 -6.64
CA ARG A 287 8.41 -17.25 -6.52
C ARG A 287 7.47 -18.41 -6.22
N ILE A 288 7.69 -19.54 -6.86
CA ILE A 288 6.98 -20.79 -6.64
C ILE A 288 8.03 -21.87 -6.37
N PRO A 289 8.47 -22.03 -5.10
CA PRO A 289 9.61 -22.88 -4.77
C PRO A 289 9.45 -24.34 -5.20
N ALA A 290 8.23 -24.90 -5.15
CA ALA A 290 7.95 -26.27 -5.54
C ALA A 290 8.16 -26.55 -7.04
N ALA A 291 8.19 -25.48 -7.86
CA ALA A 291 8.39 -25.56 -9.31
C ALA A 291 9.74 -24.96 -9.74
N ASP A 292 10.64 -24.65 -8.81
CA ASP A 292 11.88 -23.86 -9.07
C ASP A 292 11.66 -22.68 -10.02
N PHE A 293 10.53 -21.99 -9.81
CA PHE A 293 10.06 -20.91 -10.67
C PHE A 293 10.12 -19.57 -9.97
N ALA A 294 10.63 -18.55 -10.68
CA ALA A 294 10.56 -17.16 -10.28
C ALA A 294 10.30 -16.24 -11.48
N VAL A 295 9.54 -15.19 -11.27
CA VAL A 295 9.33 -14.13 -12.26
C VAL A 295 9.37 -12.77 -11.61
N ALA A 296 10.15 -11.86 -12.21
CA ALA A 296 10.24 -10.45 -11.84
C ALA A 296 9.63 -9.60 -12.96
N VAL A 297 8.71 -8.71 -12.61
CA VAL A 297 8.08 -7.75 -13.51
C VAL A 297 8.35 -6.36 -12.99
N LEU A 298 8.91 -5.49 -13.82
CA LEU A 298 9.14 -4.07 -13.56
C LEU A 298 8.52 -3.23 -14.67
N SER A 299 7.76 -2.21 -14.34
CA SER A 299 7.13 -1.31 -15.30
C SER A 299 7.23 0.13 -14.87
N ASN A 300 7.27 1.03 -15.84
CA ASN A 300 7.18 2.47 -15.67
C ASN A 300 5.84 3.06 -16.13
N ALA A 301 4.82 2.21 -16.33
CA ALA A 301 3.46 2.58 -16.71
C ALA A 301 2.48 2.33 -15.57
N ALA A 302 1.75 3.37 -15.15
CA ALA A 302 0.87 3.32 -13.98
C ALA A 302 -0.31 2.36 -14.13
N GLU A 303 -0.73 2.07 -15.38
CA GLU A 303 -1.84 1.20 -15.74
C GLU A 303 -1.46 -0.29 -15.82
N VAL A 304 -0.17 -0.64 -15.69
CA VAL A 304 0.26 -2.05 -15.74
C VAL A 304 -0.14 -2.78 -14.48
N ASP A 305 -0.81 -3.91 -14.62
CA ASP A 305 -0.96 -4.91 -13.55
C ASP A 305 0.21 -5.90 -13.61
N ALA A 306 1.28 -5.58 -12.84
CA ALA A 306 2.49 -6.39 -12.81
C ALA A 306 2.25 -7.78 -12.19
N ALA A 307 1.29 -7.90 -11.25
CA ALA A 307 0.92 -9.18 -10.66
C ALA A 307 0.20 -10.08 -11.68
N ALA A 308 -0.79 -9.54 -12.40
CA ALA A 308 -1.48 -10.29 -13.46
C ALA A 308 -0.53 -10.78 -14.54
N LEU A 309 0.47 -9.95 -14.92
CA LEU A 309 1.52 -10.37 -15.84
C LEU A 309 2.36 -11.53 -15.28
N ALA A 310 2.80 -11.44 -14.03
CA ALA A 310 3.61 -12.47 -13.40
C ALA A 310 2.86 -13.81 -13.27
N TYR A 311 1.61 -13.78 -12.81
CA TYR A 311 0.78 -14.99 -12.72
C TYR A 311 0.40 -15.53 -14.11
N GLY A 312 0.17 -14.66 -15.09
CA GLY A 312 -0.08 -15.06 -16.47
C GLY A 312 1.12 -15.76 -17.12
N VAL A 313 2.34 -15.38 -16.74
CA VAL A 313 3.56 -16.12 -17.12
C VAL A 313 3.60 -17.47 -16.42
N ALA A 314 3.36 -17.51 -15.12
CA ALA A 314 3.31 -18.77 -14.36
C ALA A 314 2.26 -19.74 -14.94
N ASP A 315 1.05 -19.28 -15.28
CA ASP A 315 -0.01 -20.09 -15.89
C ASP A 315 0.43 -20.74 -17.21
N ARG A 316 1.28 -20.07 -18.00
CA ARG A 316 1.76 -20.59 -19.28
C ARG A 316 2.95 -21.52 -19.12
N VAL A 317 3.90 -21.14 -18.25
CA VAL A 317 5.16 -21.88 -18.08
C VAL A 317 4.94 -23.16 -17.27
N LEU A 318 4.03 -23.13 -16.30
CA LEU A 318 3.76 -24.25 -15.40
C LEU A 318 2.50 -25.05 -15.77
N ALA A 319 1.93 -24.83 -16.97
CA ALA A 319 0.70 -25.51 -17.39
C ALA A 319 0.78 -27.04 -17.30
N ASP A 320 1.95 -27.62 -17.57
CA ASP A 320 2.21 -29.06 -17.54
C ASP A 320 2.84 -29.56 -16.22
N HIS A 321 3.01 -28.67 -15.22
CA HIS A 321 3.57 -29.05 -13.94
C HIS A 321 2.58 -29.97 -13.19
N PRO A 322 3.02 -31.14 -12.62
CA PRO A 322 2.12 -32.17 -12.07
C PRO A 322 1.15 -31.67 -10.98
N GLN A 323 1.54 -30.67 -10.22
CA GLN A 323 0.72 -30.10 -9.14
C GLN A 323 -0.06 -28.87 -9.57
N TRP A 324 0.09 -28.40 -10.83
CA TRP A 324 -0.58 -27.19 -11.30
C TRP A 324 -2.06 -27.45 -11.56
N GLN A 325 -2.92 -26.83 -10.79
CA GLN A 325 -4.36 -27.02 -10.90
C GLN A 325 -4.96 -26.00 -11.89
N PRO A 326 -5.87 -26.42 -12.78
CA PRO A 326 -6.59 -25.45 -13.63
C PRO A 326 -7.41 -24.47 -12.79
N ALA A 327 -7.70 -23.29 -13.36
CA ALA A 327 -8.58 -22.32 -12.71
C ALA A 327 -9.96 -22.94 -12.47
N THR A 328 -10.33 -23.13 -11.24
CA THR A 328 -11.70 -23.47 -10.88
C THR A 328 -12.54 -22.19 -10.83
N ARG A 329 -13.18 -21.83 -11.94
CA ARG A 329 -14.27 -20.84 -11.90
C ARG A 329 -15.50 -21.55 -11.34
N ALA A 330 -15.87 -21.23 -10.11
CA ALA A 330 -17.16 -21.63 -9.57
C ALA A 330 -18.25 -20.95 -10.42
N LYS A 331 -18.94 -21.72 -11.26
CA LYS A 331 -20.02 -21.24 -12.14
C LYS A 331 -21.37 -21.11 -11.42
N SER A 332 -21.40 -20.70 -10.17
CA SER A 332 -22.65 -20.51 -9.44
C SER A 332 -23.08 -19.05 -9.48
N ARG A 333 -24.30 -18.79 -9.93
CA ARG A 333 -24.90 -17.44 -9.84
C ARG A 333 -25.40 -17.18 -8.42
N PRO A 334 -25.32 -15.94 -7.93
CA PRO A 334 -25.89 -15.60 -6.63
C PRO A 334 -27.41 -15.79 -6.64
N SER A 335 -27.95 -16.37 -5.57
CA SER A 335 -29.39 -16.46 -5.33
C SER A 335 -29.97 -15.08 -5.01
N ARG A 336 -31.29 -14.91 -5.19
CA ARG A 336 -31.96 -13.66 -4.79
C ARG A 336 -31.80 -13.35 -3.29
N ARG A 337 -31.67 -14.38 -2.46
CA ARG A 337 -31.45 -14.24 -1.03
C ARG A 337 -30.05 -13.70 -0.74
N GLN A 338 -29.02 -14.23 -1.39
CA GLN A 338 -27.66 -13.73 -1.30
C GLN A 338 -27.54 -12.27 -1.78
N LEU A 339 -28.15 -11.93 -2.94
CA LEU A 339 -28.15 -10.54 -3.42
C LEU A 339 -28.72 -9.56 -2.38
N ARG A 340 -29.82 -9.95 -1.69
CA ARG A 340 -30.39 -9.13 -0.60
C ARG A 340 -29.49 -9.07 0.63
N ALA A 341 -28.80 -10.16 0.98
CA ALA A 341 -27.88 -10.21 2.10
C ALA A 341 -26.66 -9.31 1.88
N TYR A 342 -26.20 -9.20 0.63
CA TYR A 342 -25.04 -8.37 0.24
C TYR A 342 -25.40 -6.88 0.10
N ALA A 343 -26.64 -6.52 -0.15
CA ALA A 343 -27.05 -5.12 -0.26
C ALA A 343 -26.87 -4.39 1.09
N GLY A 344 -26.25 -3.21 1.06
CA GLY A 344 -25.96 -2.39 2.24
C GLY A 344 -24.84 -1.40 2.00
N ASP A 345 -24.49 -0.64 3.03
CA ASP A 345 -23.40 0.32 3.01
C ASP A 345 -22.18 -0.24 3.74
N TYR A 346 -20.99 -0.04 3.16
CA TYR A 346 -19.72 -0.58 3.64
C TYR A 346 -18.66 0.51 3.62
N GLU A 347 -17.98 0.75 4.73
CA GLU A 347 -16.94 1.78 4.83
C GLU A 347 -15.55 1.14 4.62
N LEU A 348 -14.96 1.32 3.43
CA LEU A 348 -13.64 0.78 3.11
C LEU A 348 -12.50 1.57 3.79
N PHE A 349 -12.61 2.88 3.74
CA PHE A 349 -11.76 3.82 4.45
C PHE A 349 -12.64 4.90 5.07
N PRO A 350 -12.17 5.66 6.07
CA PRO A 350 -12.95 6.73 6.67
C PRO A 350 -13.66 7.60 5.63
N ALA A 351 -14.99 7.66 5.68
CA ALA A 351 -15.88 8.35 4.72
C ALA A 351 -15.83 7.85 3.25
N LEU A 352 -15.11 6.80 2.93
CA LEU A 352 -15.20 6.11 1.65
C LEU A 352 -16.20 4.97 1.76
N ILE A 353 -17.44 5.28 1.43
CA ILE A 353 -18.57 4.36 1.56
C ILE A 353 -18.89 3.75 0.21
N PHE A 354 -18.94 2.43 0.19
CA PHE A 354 -19.45 1.61 -0.91
C PHE A 354 -20.89 1.24 -0.63
N SER A 355 -21.81 1.80 -1.39
CA SER A 355 -23.24 1.46 -1.29
C SER A 355 -23.57 0.38 -2.33
N ILE A 356 -24.03 -0.77 -1.86
CA ILE A 356 -24.43 -1.91 -2.68
C ILE A 356 -25.94 -2.01 -2.66
N THR A 357 -26.57 -1.94 -3.83
CA THR A 357 -28.01 -2.09 -3.99
C THR A 357 -28.35 -3.27 -4.89
N THR A 358 -29.60 -3.71 -4.90
CA THR A 358 -30.06 -4.82 -5.74
C THR A 358 -31.49 -4.62 -6.24
N ASP A 359 -31.74 -5.04 -7.49
CA ASP A 359 -33.07 -5.20 -8.07
C ASP A 359 -33.63 -6.62 -7.90
N GLY A 360 -32.90 -7.49 -7.16
CA GLY A 360 -33.20 -8.90 -6.97
C GLY A 360 -32.73 -9.82 -8.12
N ARG A 361 -32.05 -9.27 -9.13
CA ARG A 361 -31.42 -10.00 -10.26
C ARG A 361 -29.91 -9.83 -10.29
N GLN A 362 -29.42 -8.64 -9.90
CA GLN A 362 -27.99 -8.31 -9.84
C GLN A 362 -27.71 -7.27 -8.75
N LEU A 363 -26.43 -7.05 -8.45
CA LEU A 363 -25.96 -5.97 -7.58
C LEU A 363 -25.56 -4.75 -8.41
N TYR A 364 -25.71 -3.60 -7.76
CA TYR A 364 -25.24 -2.31 -8.26
C TYR A 364 -24.33 -1.66 -7.22
N PHE A 365 -23.27 -1.04 -7.69
CA PHE A 365 -22.26 -0.36 -6.90
C PHE A 365 -22.37 1.15 -7.04
N HIS A 366 -22.25 1.87 -5.92
CA HIS A 366 -22.18 3.32 -5.88
C HIS A 366 -21.01 3.76 -4.99
N THR A 367 -20.35 4.87 -5.32
CA THR A 367 -19.42 5.56 -4.44
C THR A 367 -20.02 6.87 -3.96
N GLY A 368 -20.64 6.87 -2.76
CA GLY A 368 -21.26 8.04 -2.15
C GLY A 368 -22.65 8.40 -2.73
N GLN A 369 -23.33 9.32 -2.04
CA GLN A 369 -24.66 9.77 -2.43
C GLN A 369 -24.62 10.54 -3.77
N GLY A 370 -25.48 10.17 -4.71
CA GLY A 370 -25.66 10.86 -5.99
C GLY A 370 -24.76 10.37 -7.13
N SER A 371 -23.95 9.32 -6.93
CA SER A 371 -23.27 8.65 -8.04
C SER A 371 -24.22 7.72 -8.79
N GLU A 372 -24.09 7.64 -10.11
CA GLU A 372 -24.86 6.71 -10.94
C GLU A 372 -24.52 5.25 -10.55
N PRO A 373 -25.55 4.38 -10.43
CA PRO A 373 -25.34 2.98 -10.10
C PRO A 373 -24.63 2.24 -11.24
N THR A 374 -23.54 1.57 -10.91
CA THR A 374 -22.83 0.69 -11.84
C THR A 374 -23.22 -0.76 -11.59
N ALA A 375 -23.71 -1.45 -12.62
CA ALA A 375 -24.04 -2.87 -12.52
C ALA A 375 -22.77 -3.71 -12.31
N LEU A 376 -22.85 -4.69 -11.41
CA LEU A 376 -21.74 -5.58 -11.07
C LEU A 376 -21.90 -6.94 -11.75
N PRO A 377 -21.08 -7.28 -12.74
CA PRO A 377 -20.99 -8.64 -13.26
C PRO A 377 -20.60 -9.63 -12.15
N ALA A 378 -21.29 -10.77 -12.08
CA ALA A 378 -21.04 -11.81 -11.09
C ALA A 378 -20.40 -13.05 -11.74
N PRO A 379 -19.07 -13.21 -11.71
CA PRO A 379 -18.40 -14.42 -12.16
C PRO A 379 -18.67 -15.62 -11.26
N SER A 380 -19.04 -15.40 -10.00
CA SER A 380 -19.44 -16.43 -9.06
C SER A 380 -20.58 -15.96 -8.13
N ALA A 381 -21.04 -16.82 -7.22
CA ALA A 381 -22.08 -16.46 -6.24
C ALA A 381 -21.62 -15.43 -5.20
N THR A 382 -20.32 -15.29 -5.01
CA THR A 382 -19.73 -14.45 -3.94
C THR A 382 -18.79 -13.38 -4.46
N GLU A 383 -18.49 -13.38 -5.76
CA GLU A 383 -17.53 -12.46 -6.39
C GLU A 383 -18.23 -11.62 -7.46
N PHE A 384 -17.94 -10.32 -7.46
CA PHE A 384 -18.53 -9.32 -8.34
C PHE A 384 -17.44 -8.42 -8.90
N GLU A 385 -17.35 -8.32 -10.22
CA GLU A 385 -16.32 -7.51 -10.90
C GLU A 385 -16.69 -6.03 -10.86
N LEU A 386 -15.79 -5.20 -10.35
CA LEU A 386 -15.88 -3.73 -10.43
C LEU A 386 -15.30 -3.22 -11.74
N ASP A 387 -14.15 -3.75 -12.12
CA ASP A 387 -13.46 -3.40 -13.35
C ASP A 387 -12.66 -4.64 -13.82
N PRO A 388 -13.15 -5.32 -14.86
CA PRO A 388 -12.47 -6.48 -15.41
C PRO A 388 -11.06 -6.18 -15.94
N SER A 389 -10.80 -4.93 -16.36
CA SER A 389 -9.51 -4.52 -16.93
C SER A 389 -8.43 -4.34 -15.87
N SER A 390 -8.82 -3.98 -14.64
CA SER A 390 -7.92 -3.77 -13.50
C SER A 390 -7.97 -4.89 -12.46
N ASN A 391 -8.74 -5.96 -12.73
CA ASN A 391 -8.94 -7.10 -11.83
C ASN A 391 -9.40 -6.68 -10.41
N LEU A 392 -10.27 -5.65 -10.37
CA LEU A 392 -10.93 -5.18 -9.16
C LEU A 392 -12.23 -5.94 -8.95
N ALA A 393 -12.43 -6.48 -7.75
CA ALA A 393 -13.64 -7.22 -7.43
C ALA A 393 -14.12 -6.97 -5.99
N LEU A 394 -15.42 -7.08 -5.81
CA LEU A 394 -16.07 -7.17 -4.51
C LEU A 394 -16.28 -8.65 -4.17
N VAL A 395 -15.93 -9.03 -2.96
CA VAL A 395 -16.03 -10.41 -2.49
C VAL A 395 -16.87 -10.44 -1.21
N PHE A 396 -17.85 -11.33 -1.17
CA PHE A 396 -18.71 -11.54 0.01
C PHE A 396 -18.53 -12.95 0.57
N GLU A 397 -18.80 -13.12 1.86
CA GLU A 397 -18.92 -14.45 2.45
C GLU A 397 -20.18 -15.17 1.92
N ALA A 398 -20.13 -16.48 1.82
CA ALA A 398 -21.20 -17.29 1.23
C ALA A 398 -22.43 -17.49 2.14
N ASP A 399 -22.50 -16.85 3.31
CA ASP A 399 -23.62 -16.95 4.25
C ASP A 399 -24.78 -16.02 3.81
N ASP A 400 -25.92 -16.59 3.45
CA ASP A 400 -27.13 -15.86 3.10
C ASP A 400 -28.20 -15.86 4.19
N SER A 401 -27.91 -16.45 5.36
CA SER A 401 -28.83 -16.51 6.50
C SER A 401 -29.04 -15.17 7.18
N LYS A 402 -28.09 -14.25 7.04
CA LYS A 402 -28.06 -12.91 7.64
C LYS A 402 -27.44 -11.90 6.66
N PRO A 403 -27.64 -10.58 6.88
CA PRO A 403 -26.92 -9.56 6.14
C PRO A 403 -25.40 -9.73 6.27
N ALA A 404 -24.67 -9.56 5.17
CA ALA A 404 -23.21 -9.61 5.20
C ALA A 404 -22.65 -8.57 6.18
N SER A 405 -21.77 -8.99 7.07
CA SER A 405 -21.14 -8.13 8.08
C SER A 405 -20.04 -7.25 7.50
N ALA A 406 -19.45 -7.69 6.41
CA ALA A 406 -18.37 -6.99 5.71
C ALA A 406 -18.38 -7.33 4.21
N LEU A 407 -17.68 -6.48 3.46
CA LEU A 407 -17.38 -6.61 2.04
C LEU A 407 -15.86 -6.68 1.88
N GLY A 408 -15.37 -7.65 1.13
CA GLY A 408 -13.99 -7.70 0.68
C GLY A 408 -13.79 -6.87 -0.60
N TYR A 409 -12.89 -5.90 -0.60
CA TYR A 409 -12.45 -5.17 -1.77
C TYR A 409 -11.12 -5.75 -2.26
N ARG A 410 -11.16 -6.56 -3.31
CA ARG A 410 -9.98 -7.23 -3.86
C ARG A 410 -9.34 -6.37 -4.95
N ILE A 411 -8.04 -6.15 -4.81
CA ILE A 411 -7.22 -5.38 -5.75
C ILE A 411 -6.26 -6.35 -6.43
N GLY A 412 -6.58 -6.76 -7.64
CA GLY A 412 -5.79 -7.74 -8.37
C GLY A 412 -5.65 -9.07 -7.61
N LEU A 413 -4.44 -9.62 -7.58
CA LEU A 413 -4.06 -10.78 -6.78
C LEU A 413 -3.33 -10.41 -5.48
N ASN A 414 -3.22 -9.11 -5.19
CA ASN A 414 -2.40 -8.55 -4.10
C ASN A 414 -3.10 -8.48 -2.75
N GLY A 415 -4.27 -9.07 -2.60
CA GLY A 415 -4.99 -9.11 -1.34
C GLY A 415 -6.37 -8.46 -1.39
N THR A 416 -7.08 -8.63 -0.28
CA THR A 416 -8.45 -8.11 -0.10
C THR A 416 -8.47 -7.19 1.11
N LEU A 417 -8.91 -5.95 0.91
CA LEU A 417 -9.23 -5.04 2.00
C LEU A 417 -10.64 -5.32 2.50
N THR A 418 -10.85 -5.30 3.79
CA THR A 418 -12.16 -5.54 4.38
C THR A 418 -12.85 -4.22 4.68
N ALA A 419 -14.04 -4.03 4.13
CA ALA A 419 -14.93 -2.92 4.40
C ALA A 419 -16.06 -3.42 5.32
N PRO A 420 -16.09 -3.05 6.60
CA PRO A 420 -17.19 -3.41 7.49
C PRO A 420 -18.51 -2.77 7.04
N ARG A 421 -19.62 -3.50 7.28
CA ARG A 421 -20.95 -2.96 7.05
C ARG A 421 -21.24 -1.86 8.06
N ILE A 422 -21.82 -0.76 7.58
CA ILE A 422 -22.25 0.36 8.41
C ILE A 422 -23.75 0.61 8.22
N GLN A 423 -24.33 1.37 9.15
CA GLN A 423 -25.67 1.92 9.02
C GLN A 423 -25.58 3.43 8.96
N LEU A 424 -25.87 4.00 7.80
CA LEU A 424 -25.98 5.44 7.65
C LEU A 424 -27.31 5.91 8.23
N GLN A 425 -27.25 6.84 9.20
CA GLN A 425 -28.45 7.49 9.70
C GLN A 425 -28.90 8.57 8.72
N PRO A 426 -30.22 8.72 8.47
CA PRO A 426 -30.73 9.84 7.70
C PRO A 426 -30.25 11.15 8.34
N PHE A 427 -29.60 12.01 7.55
CA PHE A 427 -29.07 13.28 8.00
C PHE A 427 -29.42 14.39 7.01
N GLN A 428 -29.96 15.49 7.54
CA GLN A 428 -30.18 16.71 6.76
C GLN A 428 -29.17 17.78 7.24
N PRO A 429 -28.28 18.25 6.35
CA PRO A 429 -27.34 19.30 6.70
C PRO A 429 -28.06 20.59 7.10
N ASP A 430 -27.57 21.27 8.13
CA ASP A 430 -28.00 22.61 8.51
C ASP A 430 -26.87 23.63 8.22
N PRO A 431 -26.85 24.26 7.04
CA PRO A 431 -25.83 25.23 6.68
C PRO A 431 -25.80 26.47 7.57
N GLN A 432 -26.86 26.77 8.32
CA GLN A 432 -26.91 27.93 9.22
C GLN A 432 -25.95 27.75 10.41
N ARG A 433 -25.63 26.51 10.75
CA ARG A 433 -24.66 26.18 11.81
C ARG A 433 -23.21 26.13 11.35
N TRP A 434 -22.93 26.19 10.05
CA TRP A 434 -21.54 26.09 9.56
C TRP A 434 -20.63 27.25 9.95
N PRO A 435 -21.10 28.50 10.19
CA PRO A 435 -20.25 29.53 10.77
C PRO A 435 -19.59 29.17 12.09
N GLU A 436 -20.23 28.30 12.91
CA GLU A 436 -19.66 27.78 14.16
C GLU A 436 -18.38 26.96 13.91
N LEU A 437 -18.26 26.34 12.74
CA LEU A 437 -17.18 25.43 12.36
C LEU A 437 -15.99 26.17 11.71
N THR A 438 -16.13 27.47 11.43
CA THR A 438 -15.05 28.24 10.82
C THR A 438 -13.97 28.59 11.84
N GLY A 439 -12.75 28.85 11.36
CA GLY A 439 -11.63 29.23 12.21
C GLY A 439 -10.33 28.51 11.83
N ARG A 440 -9.32 28.72 12.66
CA ARG A 440 -8.02 28.06 12.52
C ARG A 440 -7.96 26.82 13.40
N TYR A 441 -7.43 25.73 12.82
CA TYR A 441 -7.28 24.43 13.47
C TYR A 441 -5.83 23.96 13.35
N ASP A 442 -5.16 23.74 14.49
CA ASP A 442 -3.74 23.42 14.56
C ASP A 442 -3.53 21.99 15.07
N SER A 443 -2.71 21.21 14.36
CA SER A 443 -2.26 19.89 14.82
C SER A 443 -0.80 19.95 15.26
N ALA A 444 -0.55 19.69 16.53
CA ALA A 444 0.80 19.66 17.09
C ALA A 444 1.58 18.43 16.59
N GLU A 445 0.91 17.29 16.40
CA GLU A 445 1.55 16.04 15.93
C GLU A 445 1.90 16.07 14.43
N LEU A 446 1.18 16.87 13.63
CA LEU A 446 1.48 17.08 12.21
C LEU A 446 2.25 18.39 11.94
N GLN A 447 2.37 19.26 12.94
CA GLN A 447 3.00 20.59 12.83
C GLN A 447 2.40 21.40 11.66
N THR A 448 1.07 21.41 11.56
CA THR A 448 0.33 22.04 10.46
C THR A 448 -0.93 22.72 10.94
N SER A 449 -1.47 23.60 10.11
CA SER A 449 -2.72 24.33 10.36
C SER A 449 -3.62 24.30 9.15
N TYR A 450 -4.93 24.21 9.39
CA TYR A 450 -5.96 24.42 8.38
C TYR A 450 -6.85 25.59 8.79
N TRP A 451 -7.28 26.38 7.81
CA TRP A 451 -8.27 27.44 7.97
C TRP A 451 -9.57 26.99 7.35
N LEU A 452 -10.61 26.84 8.17
CA LEU A 452 -11.94 26.50 7.72
C LEU A 452 -12.75 27.77 7.52
N GLN A 453 -13.38 27.91 6.36
CA GLN A 453 -14.20 29.05 5.98
C GLN A 453 -15.37 28.63 5.11
N ILE A 454 -16.37 29.50 4.98
CA ILE A 454 -17.48 29.31 4.05
C ILE A 454 -17.13 29.98 2.72
N ASP A 455 -17.17 29.23 1.63
CA ASP A 455 -16.94 29.69 0.28
C ASP A 455 -18.06 29.18 -0.62
N ALA A 456 -18.78 30.10 -1.30
CA ALA A 456 -19.95 29.80 -2.12
C ALA A 456 -20.99 28.88 -1.43
N GLY A 457 -21.24 29.13 -0.14
CA GLY A 457 -22.20 28.35 0.66
C GLY A 457 -21.75 26.94 1.04
N GLN A 458 -20.46 26.64 0.92
CA GLN A 458 -19.85 25.36 1.30
C GLN A 458 -18.76 25.57 2.34
N LEU A 459 -18.60 24.63 3.26
CA LEU A 459 -17.46 24.60 4.18
C LEU A 459 -16.21 24.14 3.42
N VAL A 460 -15.14 24.93 3.48
CA VAL A 460 -13.90 24.71 2.76
C VAL A 460 -12.72 24.81 3.71
N ALA A 461 -11.84 23.82 3.68
CA ALA A 461 -10.56 23.85 4.37
C ALA A 461 -9.46 24.36 3.43
N ARG A 462 -8.70 25.36 3.91
CA ARG A 462 -7.57 25.94 3.19
C ARG A 462 -6.26 25.62 3.88
N HIS A 463 -5.26 25.33 3.07
CA HIS A 463 -3.88 25.06 3.51
C HIS A 463 -2.90 25.74 2.54
N PRO A 464 -1.75 26.35 2.99
CA PRO A 464 -0.85 27.10 2.11
C PRO A 464 -0.25 26.27 0.96
N ARG A 465 -0.10 24.96 1.16
CA ARG A 465 0.54 24.03 0.19
C ARG A 465 -0.45 23.31 -0.72
N ARG A 466 -1.78 23.47 -0.51
CA ARG A 466 -2.80 22.68 -1.22
C ARG A 466 -3.90 23.55 -1.80
N PRO A 467 -4.54 23.09 -2.88
CA PRO A 467 -5.82 23.66 -3.31
C PRO A 467 -6.86 23.55 -2.19
N PRO A 468 -7.88 24.44 -2.19
CA PRO A 468 -8.96 24.36 -1.23
C PRO A 468 -9.68 23.02 -1.25
N ILE A 469 -9.90 22.43 -0.06
CA ILE A 469 -10.58 21.14 0.11
C ILE A 469 -12.01 21.41 0.53
N ARG A 470 -12.98 21.01 -0.29
CA ARG A 470 -14.40 21.10 0.03
C ARG A 470 -14.79 20.03 1.01
N LEU A 471 -15.53 20.40 2.06
CA LEU A 471 -16.03 19.48 3.08
C LEU A 471 -17.54 19.27 2.87
N ARG A 472 -17.92 18.05 2.52
CA ARG A 472 -19.32 17.66 2.32
C ARG A 472 -19.85 16.99 3.59
N PRO A 473 -20.92 17.52 4.20
CA PRO A 473 -21.51 16.92 5.39
C PRO A 473 -22.19 15.60 5.05
N TYR A 474 -22.11 14.60 5.93
CA TYR A 474 -22.84 13.33 5.78
C TYR A 474 -23.39 12.79 7.10
N GLN A 475 -22.98 13.34 8.23
CA GLN A 475 -23.59 13.16 9.56
C GLN A 475 -23.46 14.45 10.35
N ALA A 476 -24.12 14.55 11.51
CA ALA A 476 -23.96 15.67 12.42
C ALA A 476 -22.48 15.86 12.78
N ASP A 477 -21.98 17.09 12.67
CA ASP A 477 -20.58 17.47 12.92
C ASP A 477 -19.53 16.64 12.15
N THR A 478 -19.96 15.87 11.11
CA THR A 478 -19.09 14.98 10.37
C THR A 478 -19.12 15.28 8.88
N PHE A 479 -17.95 15.48 8.29
CA PHE A 479 -17.78 15.87 6.90
C PHE A 479 -16.78 14.96 6.18
N ALA A 480 -17.05 14.71 4.90
CA ALA A 480 -16.13 14.07 3.97
C ALA A 480 -15.42 15.15 3.14
N GLY A 481 -14.10 15.12 3.13
CA GLY A 481 -13.30 16.01 2.28
C GLY A 481 -13.26 15.53 0.83
N SER A 482 -13.12 16.48 -0.08
CA SER A 482 -12.94 16.20 -1.52
C SER A 482 -11.54 15.67 -1.87
N ASP A 483 -10.64 15.60 -0.90
CA ASP A 483 -9.25 15.15 -1.01
C ASP A 483 -8.95 14.18 0.14
N GLY A 484 -8.20 13.11 -0.14
CA GLY A 484 -7.80 12.11 0.85
C GLY A 484 -6.95 12.65 2.02
N ALA A 485 -6.45 13.88 1.93
CA ALA A 485 -5.75 14.56 3.03
C ALA A 485 -6.66 14.90 4.22
N LEU A 486 -7.91 15.24 3.94
CA LEU A 486 -8.96 15.51 4.95
C LEU A 486 -10.17 14.59 4.67
N GLN A 487 -9.97 13.28 4.72
CA GLN A 487 -10.99 12.36 4.22
C GLN A 487 -12.25 12.33 5.09
N LYS A 488 -12.11 12.25 6.43
CA LYS A 488 -13.23 12.30 7.38
C LYS A 488 -12.88 13.27 8.50
N VAL A 489 -13.62 14.36 8.57
CA VAL A 489 -13.46 15.40 9.59
C VAL A 489 -14.63 15.31 10.55
N VAL A 490 -14.37 15.16 11.84
CA VAL A 490 -15.36 15.09 12.92
C VAL A 490 -15.11 16.23 13.87
N PHE A 491 -16.00 17.21 13.91
CA PHE A 491 -15.87 18.34 14.84
C PHE A 491 -16.13 17.89 16.27
N GLN A 492 -15.33 18.40 17.18
CA GLN A 492 -15.41 18.13 18.61
C GLN A 492 -16.01 19.33 19.32
N ARG A 493 -16.96 19.07 20.25
CA ARG A 493 -17.61 20.08 21.05
C ARG A 493 -17.39 19.83 22.53
N ASP A 494 -17.34 20.89 23.31
CA ASP A 494 -17.36 20.81 24.77
C ASP A 494 -18.77 20.58 25.35
N ALA A 495 -18.88 20.59 26.68
CA ALA A 495 -20.15 20.41 27.37
C ALA A 495 -21.15 21.58 27.15
N ALA A 496 -20.68 22.74 26.74
CA ALA A 496 -21.51 23.89 26.38
C ALA A 496 -21.98 23.85 24.91
N GLY A 497 -21.47 22.88 24.12
CA GLY A 497 -21.75 22.74 22.70
C GLY A 497 -20.85 23.55 21.80
N GLU A 498 -19.84 24.25 22.32
CA GLU A 498 -18.88 25.03 21.55
C GLU A 498 -17.85 24.15 20.85
N VAL A 499 -17.49 24.51 19.62
CA VAL A 499 -16.50 23.78 18.85
C VAL A 499 -15.10 24.05 19.37
N THR A 500 -14.44 23.03 19.91
CA THR A 500 -13.10 23.10 20.50
C THR A 500 -11.99 22.58 19.58
N GLY A 501 -12.36 21.78 18.57
CA GLY A 501 -11.39 21.19 17.65
C GLY A 501 -12.05 20.30 16.63
N LEU A 502 -11.23 19.52 15.95
CA LEU A 502 -11.68 18.45 15.07
C LEU A 502 -10.75 17.23 15.17
N ARG A 503 -11.32 16.07 14.92
CA ARG A 503 -10.60 14.84 14.68
C ARG A 503 -10.62 14.52 13.18
N LEU A 504 -9.45 14.21 12.66
CA LEU A 504 -9.28 13.80 11.28
C LEU A 504 -8.97 12.31 11.20
N ASP A 505 -9.72 11.60 10.38
CA ASP A 505 -9.44 10.21 10.00
C ASP A 505 -9.13 10.17 8.50
N CYS A 506 -7.91 9.69 8.17
CA CYS A 506 -7.42 9.46 6.81
C CYS A 506 -7.28 7.95 6.55
N PRO A 507 -7.08 7.50 5.30
CA PRO A 507 -6.76 6.10 5.04
C PRO A 507 -5.53 5.67 5.85
N LEU A 508 -5.68 4.63 6.68
CA LEU A 508 -4.60 4.06 7.50
C LEU A 508 -3.95 5.03 8.52
N ALA A 509 -4.59 6.17 8.82
CA ALA A 509 -4.17 7.13 9.84
C ALA A 509 -5.41 7.79 10.46
N GLU A 510 -5.86 7.25 11.61
CA GLU A 510 -7.09 7.68 12.26
C GLU A 510 -6.82 8.48 13.53
N GLY A 511 -7.80 9.31 13.91
CA GLY A 511 -7.81 10.01 15.17
C GLY A 511 -6.74 11.10 15.29
N ILE A 512 -6.37 11.76 14.21
CA ILE A 512 -5.45 12.91 14.22
C ILE A 512 -6.19 14.12 14.80
N GLU A 513 -5.62 14.75 15.82
CA GLU A 513 -6.27 15.82 16.54
C GLU A 513 -5.82 17.19 16.04
N PHE A 514 -6.80 18.08 15.91
CA PHE A 514 -6.61 19.50 15.65
C PHE A 514 -7.37 20.31 16.69
N VAL A 515 -6.69 21.23 17.33
CA VAL A 515 -7.27 22.14 18.31
C VAL A 515 -7.69 23.42 17.59
N ARG A 516 -8.90 23.89 17.88
CA ARG A 516 -9.36 25.20 17.38
C ARG A 516 -8.66 26.29 18.16
N ASN A 517 -8.01 27.20 17.44
CA ASN A 517 -7.46 28.41 18.01
C ASN A 517 -8.32 29.60 17.57
N GLU A 518 -8.45 30.58 18.44
CA GLU A 518 -9.08 31.86 18.07
C GLU A 518 -8.31 32.49 16.90
N PRO A 519 -9.00 33.18 15.99
CA PRO A 519 -8.43 33.72 14.76
C PRO A 519 -7.30 34.72 15.00
#